data_bb1cf346836671b8e283477de7c9fdc0
#
_entry.id   bb1cf346836671b8e283477de7c9fdc0
#
_cell.length_a   1.000
_cell.length_b   1.000
_cell.length_c   1.000
_cell.angle_alpha   90.00
_cell.angle_beta   90.00
_cell.angle_gamma   90.00
#
_symmetry.space_group_name_H-M   'P 1'
#
loop_
_entity.id
_entity.type
_entity.pdbx_description
1 polymer ?
#
loop_
_entity_poly.entity_id
_entity_poly.type
_entity_poly.pdbx_seq_one_letter_code
_entity_poly.pdbx_strand_id
1 'polypeptide(L)'
;MRGKLNNKTIQSPAGCFRNSERPAGLFSFAKEVNHIRQSTQEKALRFTKEEVEIAKQTDLPDLLEYLGYSVKRIGNYYTTREMDSIRIKNRRLWTRYSTRQRGDAITFLQEFCGKSFVEAVDFLLAYHGRTRDSPARQRPEPVPEERPPFALPPAWHDQRRVFAYLRGRGIAPQVIEGFIGAGLLYEDALHHNCVFVGRNRDGKPVFANKRSTNSAGASFKGDAAGSDKSVAFRLPCDPAKEWVAVFEAPIDLMSFCTLHREVRSNAVALCGLSKGALDTYLSENPSLKHIVFCLDADEPGRSATAELREEYEKRGYQVSVREPERGKDWNEYLRQRAGARERGR
;
A
#
# COMPACT_ATOMS: atom_id res chain seq x y z
N MET A 1 55.03 53.53 -1.48
CA MET A 1 54.43 54.53 -2.42
C MET A 1 52.96 54.35 -2.29
N ARG A 2 52.24 55.16 -1.52
CA ARG A 2 51.47 56.36 -1.90
C ARG A 2 50.62 56.09 -3.13
N GLY A 3 49.30 56.21 -3.15
CA GLY A 3 48.39 57.17 -2.53
C GLY A 3 46.93 56.82 -2.74
N LYS A 4 46.20 57.28 -1.79
CA LYS A 4 45.09 58.25 -1.75
C LYS A 4 43.77 57.86 -2.39
N LEU A 5 42.79 57.59 -1.57
CA LEU A 5 41.62 58.39 -1.15
C LEU A 5 40.95 59.24 -2.25
N ASN A 6 39.68 59.04 -2.46
CA ASN A 6 38.72 60.14 -2.44
C ASN A 6 37.26 59.69 -2.14
N ASN A 7 36.79 60.26 -1.04
CA ASN A 7 35.35 60.40 -0.68
C ASN A 7 34.71 61.43 -1.63
N LYS A 8 33.45 61.18 -2.00
CA LYS A 8 32.48 62.26 -2.22
C LYS A 8 31.11 61.88 -1.81
N THR A 9 30.66 62.41 -0.71
CA THR A 9 29.30 62.65 -0.24
C THR A 9 28.60 63.64 -1.14
N ILE A 10 27.40 63.43 -1.59
CA ILE A 10 26.41 64.47 -1.97
C ILE A 10 24.98 64.00 -1.72
N GLN A 11 24.39 64.59 -0.72
CA GLN A 11 23.01 65.11 -0.50
C GLN A 11 21.85 64.62 -1.31
N SER A 12 20.78 64.31 -0.55
CA SER A 12 19.38 64.24 -0.94
C SER A 12 18.84 65.57 -1.50
N PRO A 13 17.77 65.47 -2.30
CA PRO A 13 16.60 66.24 -1.91
C PRO A 13 15.30 65.44 -1.94
N ALA A 14 14.36 65.89 -1.11
CA ALA A 14 13.01 65.47 -0.96
C ALA A 14 12.18 65.58 -2.26
N GLY A 15 11.38 64.59 -2.57
CA GLY A 15 10.42 64.62 -3.67
C GLY A 15 9.32 63.64 -3.45
N CYS A 16 8.10 64.18 -3.31
CA CYS A 16 6.80 63.54 -3.33
C CYS A 16 6.74 62.22 -4.08
N PHE A 17 6.20 61.16 -3.45
CA PHE A 17 5.68 60.02 -4.16
C PHE A 17 4.17 59.90 -3.95
N ARG A 18 3.49 60.12 -5.05
CA ARG A 18 2.10 59.74 -5.29
C ARG A 18 1.99 58.22 -5.39
N ASN A 19 0.82 57.73 -4.96
CA ASN A 19 0.29 56.39 -5.17
C ASN A 19 0.78 55.73 -6.46
N SER A 20 1.28 54.47 -6.36
CA SER A 20 1.08 53.50 -7.42
C SER A 20 1.26 52.06 -6.91
N GLU A 21 0.24 51.28 -7.13
CA GLU A 21 0.26 49.86 -7.45
C GLU A 21 0.64 48.85 -6.36
N ARG A 22 -0.39 48.39 -5.65
CA ARG A 22 -0.43 47.09 -4.98
C ARG A 22 -0.53 46.01 -6.06
N PRO A 23 0.21 44.89 -6.00
CA PRO A 23 0.12 43.83 -6.99
C PRO A 23 -1.27 43.17 -6.95
N ALA A 24 -1.91 43.09 -8.11
CA ALA A 24 -3.25 42.55 -8.33
C ALA A 24 -3.47 41.07 -7.91
N GLY A 25 -2.42 40.36 -7.55
CA GLY A 25 -2.50 38.95 -7.17
C GLY A 25 -3.11 38.66 -5.78
N LEU A 26 -3.00 39.57 -4.82
CA LEU A 26 -3.54 39.38 -3.48
C LEU A 26 -5.06 39.56 -3.39
N PHE A 27 -5.65 40.36 -4.28
CA PHE A 27 -7.10 40.58 -4.34
C PHE A 27 -7.83 39.43 -5.04
N SER A 28 -7.18 38.71 -5.96
CA SER A 28 -7.74 37.52 -6.59
C SER A 28 -7.84 36.35 -5.59
N PHE A 29 -6.78 36.12 -4.82
CA PHE A 29 -6.76 35.03 -3.83
C PHE A 29 -7.77 35.24 -2.68
N ALA A 30 -7.92 36.46 -2.22
CA ALA A 30 -8.91 36.79 -1.18
C ALA A 30 -10.38 36.68 -1.69
N LYS A 31 -10.62 36.97 -2.98
CA LYS A 31 -11.94 36.77 -3.59
C LYS A 31 -12.24 35.27 -3.82
N GLU A 32 -11.26 34.47 -4.24
CA GLU A 32 -11.42 33.02 -4.38
C GLU A 32 -11.67 32.33 -3.04
N VAL A 33 -10.88 32.67 -2.00
CA VAL A 33 -11.07 32.13 -0.64
C VAL A 33 -12.42 32.54 -0.05
N ASN A 34 -12.88 33.77 -0.30
CA ASN A 34 -14.21 34.23 0.14
C ASN A 34 -15.34 33.56 -0.68
N HIS A 35 -15.15 33.33 -1.97
CA HIS A 35 -16.13 32.63 -2.80
C HIS A 35 -16.22 31.13 -2.39
N ILE A 36 -15.08 30.49 -2.06
CA ILE A 36 -15.07 29.14 -1.50
C ILE A 36 -15.75 29.11 -0.12
N ARG A 37 -15.47 30.07 0.76
CA ARG A 37 -16.13 30.16 2.09
C ARG A 37 -17.63 30.45 1.99
N GLN A 38 -18.07 31.37 1.12
CA GLN A 38 -19.49 31.64 0.90
C GLN A 38 -20.19 30.43 0.26
N SER A 39 -19.57 29.77 -0.74
CA SER A 39 -20.13 28.55 -1.33
C SER A 39 -20.22 27.39 -0.34
N THR A 40 -19.33 27.33 0.65
CA THR A 40 -19.36 26.31 1.73
C THR A 40 -20.44 26.63 2.77
N GLN A 41 -20.69 27.93 3.09
CA GLN A 41 -21.76 28.34 3.98
C GLN A 41 -23.15 28.21 3.32
N GLU A 42 -23.31 28.56 2.04
CA GLU A 42 -24.55 28.32 1.30
C GLU A 42 -24.84 26.82 1.12
N LYS A 43 -23.80 25.98 0.99
CA LYS A 43 -23.94 24.51 0.96
C LYS A 43 -24.42 23.93 2.29
N ALA A 44 -24.01 24.50 3.41
CA ALA A 44 -24.46 24.07 4.75
C ALA A 44 -25.94 24.47 5.07
N LEU A 45 -26.50 25.43 4.34
CA LEU A 45 -27.91 25.85 4.47
C LEU A 45 -28.88 25.04 3.61
N ARG A 46 -28.40 24.27 2.61
CA ARG A 46 -29.29 23.55 1.70
C ARG A 46 -29.68 22.15 2.21
N PHE A 47 -28.85 21.52 3.06
CA PHE A 47 -29.11 20.21 3.64
C PHE A 47 -29.05 20.28 5.15
N THR A 48 -29.90 19.52 5.83
CA THR A 48 -29.79 19.33 7.27
C THR A 48 -28.57 18.47 7.62
N LYS A 49 -28.17 18.54 8.89
CA LYS A 49 -27.05 17.69 9.36
C LYS A 49 -27.39 16.20 9.23
N GLU A 50 -28.64 15.85 9.45
CA GLU A 50 -29.18 14.49 9.33
C GLU A 50 -29.12 13.99 7.89
N GLU A 51 -29.49 14.81 6.91
CA GLU A 51 -29.41 14.45 5.49
C GLU A 51 -27.98 14.22 5.04
N VAL A 52 -27.05 15.06 5.46
CA VAL A 52 -25.62 14.88 5.16
C VAL A 52 -25.08 13.60 5.83
N GLU A 53 -25.50 13.30 7.04
CA GLU A 53 -25.09 12.09 7.75
C GLU A 53 -25.65 10.82 7.08
N ILE A 54 -26.91 10.84 6.64
CA ILE A 54 -27.50 9.74 5.85
C ILE A 54 -26.68 9.51 4.57
N ALA A 55 -26.32 10.57 3.85
CA ALA A 55 -25.51 10.49 2.66
C ALA A 55 -24.12 9.89 2.93
N LYS A 56 -23.45 10.27 4.03
CA LYS A 56 -22.16 9.70 4.45
C LYS A 56 -22.24 8.22 4.82
N GLN A 57 -23.39 7.80 5.37
CA GLN A 57 -23.60 6.42 5.83
C GLN A 57 -24.01 5.48 4.70
N THR A 58 -24.04 5.95 3.45
CA THR A 58 -24.32 5.09 2.28
C THR A 58 -23.38 3.93 2.21
N ASP A 59 -23.93 2.74 1.92
CA ASP A 59 -23.15 1.53 1.66
C ASP A 59 -22.37 1.70 0.35
N LEU A 60 -21.06 1.86 0.45
CA LEU A 60 -20.21 2.12 -0.70
C LEU A 60 -20.11 0.95 -1.68
N PRO A 61 -19.94 -0.31 -1.27
CA PRO A 61 -20.02 -1.46 -2.16
C PRO A 61 -21.30 -1.47 -3.00
N ASP A 62 -22.45 -1.33 -2.37
CA ASP A 62 -23.75 -1.37 -3.07
C ASP A 62 -23.91 -0.15 -3.99
N LEU A 63 -23.46 1.02 -3.58
CA LEU A 63 -23.43 2.22 -4.41
C LEU A 63 -22.53 2.05 -5.64
N LEU A 64 -21.36 1.45 -5.46
CA LEU A 64 -20.41 1.23 -6.56
C LEU A 64 -20.97 0.24 -7.58
N GLU A 65 -21.60 -0.85 -7.13
CA GLU A 65 -22.32 -1.78 -8.02
C GLU A 65 -23.46 -1.06 -8.78
N TYR A 66 -24.21 -0.18 -8.10
CA TYR A 66 -25.24 0.64 -8.73
C TYR A 66 -24.68 1.58 -9.79
N LEU A 67 -23.47 2.11 -9.57
CA LEU A 67 -22.74 2.96 -10.52
C LEU A 67 -22.05 2.17 -11.65
N GLY A 68 -22.15 0.84 -11.65
CA GLY A 68 -21.60 -0.03 -12.69
C GLY A 68 -20.15 -0.50 -12.45
N TYR A 69 -19.60 -0.28 -11.26
CA TYR A 69 -18.28 -0.82 -10.91
C TYR A 69 -18.36 -2.30 -10.52
N SER A 70 -17.34 -3.06 -10.88
CA SER A 70 -17.21 -4.48 -10.50
C SER A 70 -16.61 -4.58 -9.10
N VAL A 71 -17.44 -4.66 -8.06
CA VAL A 71 -17.01 -4.73 -6.67
C VAL A 71 -16.53 -6.12 -6.31
N LYS A 72 -15.39 -6.21 -5.61
CA LYS A 72 -14.79 -7.46 -5.11
C LYS A 72 -14.51 -7.35 -3.61
N ARG A 73 -14.76 -8.44 -2.89
CA ARG A 73 -14.35 -8.55 -1.49
C ARG A 73 -12.92 -9.12 -1.41
N ILE A 74 -12.08 -8.47 -0.60
CA ILE A 74 -10.71 -8.92 -0.30
C ILE A 74 -10.54 -8.93 1.23
N GLY A 75 -10.67 -10.08 1.84
CA GLY A 75 -10.66 -10.21 3.30
C GLY A 75 -11.77 -9.37 3.94
N ASN A 76 -11.41 -8.43 4.80
CA ASN A 76 -12.33 -7.52 5.48
C ASN A 76 -12.62 -6.22 4.69
N TYR A 77 -12.08 -6.07 3.49
CA TYR A 77 -12.24 -4.90 2.64
C TYR A 77 -12.97 -5.23 1.36
N TYR A 78 -13.48 -4.18 0.69
CA TYR A 78 -13.95 -4.27 -0.68
C TYR A 78 -13.03 -3.42 -1.58
N THR A 79 -12.98 -3.77 -2.86
CA THR A 79 -12.29 -3.04 -3.92
C THR A 79 -13.08 -3.14 -5.21
N THR A 80 -12.69 -2.40 -6.25
CA THR A 80 -13.28 -2.55 -7.58
C THR A 80 -12.25 -3.08 -8.56
N ARG A 81 -12.71 -3.70 -9.65
CA ARG A 81 -11.83 -4.18 -10.73
C ARG A 81 -11.17 -2.98 -11.43
N GLU A 82 -11.94 -1.92 -11.61
CA GLU A 82 -11.55 -0.71 -12.32
C GLU A 82 -10.55 0.15 -11.50
N MET A 83 -10.60 0.05 -10.18
CA MET A 83 -9.77 0.82 -9.25
C MET A 83 -9.22 -0.08 -8.14
N ASP A 84 -8.29 -0.96 -8.48
CA ASP A 84 -7.71 -1.96 -7.55
C ASP A 84 -6.89 -1.36 -6.40
N SER A 85 -6.50 -0.08 -6.50
CA SER A 85 -5.83 0.68 -5.43
C SER A 85 -6.78 1.21 -4.34
N ILE A 86 -8.09 1.14 -4.56
CA ILE A 86 -9.08 1.52 -3.55
C ILE A 86 -9.36 0.34 -2.60
N ARG A 87 -9.45 0.65 -1.31
CA ARG A 87 -9.93 -0.28 -0.27
C ARG A 87 -11.08 0.38 0.49
N ILE A 88 -12.19 -0.32 0.60
CA ILE A 88 -13.37 0.14 1.31
C ILE A 88 -13.45 -0.64 2.63
N LYS A 89 -13.40 0.08 3.74
CA LYS A 89 -13.49 -0.45 5.11
C LYS A 89 -14.90 -0.20 5.67
N ASN A 90 -15.41 -1.16 6.42
CA ASN A 90 -16.72 -1.07 7.09
C ASN A 90 -17.87 -0.67 6.15
N ARG A 91 -17.75 -0.97 4.84
CA ARG A 91 -18.71 -0.64 3.77
C ARG A 91 -19.01 0.86 3.59
N ARG A 92 -18.26 1.75 4.25
CA ARG A 92 -18.56 3.21 4.30
C ARG A 92 -17.39 4.11 3.97
N LEU A 93 -16.18 3.70 4.28
CA LEU A 93 -14.98 4.52 4.12
C LEU A 93 -14.05 3.93 3.07
N TRP A 94 -13.66 4.74 2.13
CA TRP A 94 -12.67 4.33 1.13
C TRP A 94 -11.31 5.00 1.38
N THR A 95 -10.26 4.29 0.99
CA THR A 95 -8.89 4.80 0.97
C THR A 95 -8.26 4.37 -0.34
N ARG A 96 -7.64 5.29 -1.06
CA ARG A 96 -6.84 5.03 -2.26
C ARG A 96 -5.36 5.05 -1.90
N TYR A 97 -4.73 3.89 -1.92
CA TYR A 97 -3.33 3.76 -1.52
C TYR A 97 -2.33 4.46 -2.46
N SER A 98 -2.67 4.59 -3.74
CA SER A 98 -1.81 5.26 -4.73
C SER A 98 -1.67 6.77 -4.50
N THR A 99 -2.71 7.43 -3.99
CA THR A 99 -2.76 8.90 -3.80
C THR A 99 -2.90 9.32 -2.34
N ARG A 100 -3.08 8.36 -1.41
CA ARG A 100 -3.39 8.58 0.00
C ARG A 100 -4.70 9.35 0.26
N GLN A 101 -5.53 9.49 -0.74
CA GLN A 101 -6.87 10.05 -0.59
C GLN A 101 -7.76 9.08 0.16
N ARG A 102 -8.70 9.62 0.94
CA ARG A 102 -9.67 8.85 1.72
C ARG A 102 -10.95 9.63 1.89
N GLY A 103 -12.05 8.94 2.09
CA GLY A 103 -13.33 9.60 2.31
C GLY A 103 -14.50 8.64 2.46
N ASP A 104 -15.68 9.19 2.34
CA ASP A 104 -16.99 8.53 2.40
C ASP A 104 -17.66 8.51 1.01
N ALA A 105 -18.94 8.19 0.94
CA ALA A 105 -19.69 8.14 -0.31
C ALA A 105 -19.81 9.52 -1.00
N ILE A 106 -19.91 10.61 -0.22
CA ILE A 106 -19.98 11.97 -0.76
C ILE A 106 -18.66 12.29 -1.47
N THR A 107 -17.54 12.10 -0.76
CA THR A 107 -16.20 12.36 -1.31
C THR A 107 -15.87 11.43 -2.47
N PHE A 108 -16.39 10.19 -2.47
CA PHE A 108 -16.23 9.30 -3.61
C PHE A 108 -16.88 9.87 -4.87
N LEU A 109 -18.12 10.35 -4.78
CA LEU A 109 -18.81 10.94 -5.92
C LEU A 109 -18.15 12.24 -6.40
N GLN A 110 -17.55 13.00 -5.49
CA GLN A 110 -16.80 14.21 -5.85
C GLN A 110 -15.50 13.86 -6.61
N GLU A 111 -14.70 12.94 -6.09
CA GLU A 111 -13.37 12.61 -6.61
C GLU A 111 -13.42 11.76 -7.89
N PHE A 112 -14.38 10.85 -8.01
CA PHE A 112 -14.40 9.88 -9.10
C PHE A 112 -15.55 10.04 -10.09
N CYS A 113 -16.61 10.78 -9.70
CA CYS A 113 -17.78 11.01 -10.56
C CYS A 113 -17.94 12.48 -10.95
N GLY A 114 -17.01 13.37 -10.57
CA GLY A 114 -17.01 14.79 -10.93
C GLY A 114 -18.18 15.58 -10.37
N LYS A 115 -18.87 15.08 -9.33
CA LYS A 115 -20.02 15.77 -8.74
C LYS A 115 -19.57 16.84 -7.74
N SER A 116 -20.28 17.97 -7.70
CA SER A 116 -20.17 18.93 -6.60
C SER A 116 -20.69 18.29 -5.30
N PHE A 117 -20.39 18.89 -4.15
CA PHE A 117 -20.93 18.44 -2.85
C PHE A 117 -22.46 18.36 -2.87
N VAL A 118 -23.12 19.39 -3.41
CA VAL A 118 -24.57 19.46 -3.51
C VAL A 118 -25.13 18.33 -4.35
N GLU A 119 -24.59 18.13 -5.56
CA GLU A 119 -25.00 17.05 -6.47
C GLU A 119 -24.74 15.67 -5.89
N ALA A 120 -23.66 15.50 -5.14
CA ALA A 120 -23.35 14.23 -4.49
C ALA A 120 -24.36 13.91 -3.37
N VAL A 121 -24.69 14.88 -2.53
CA VAL A 121 -25.70 14.69 -1.46
C VAL A 121 -27.08 14.46 -2.05
N ASP A 122 -27.53 15.29 -3.01
CA ASP A 122 -28.82 15.08 -3.70
C ASP A 122 -28.92 13.69 -4.33
N PHE A 123 -27.84 13.25 -5.00
CA PHE A 123 -27.78 11.92 -5.60
C PHE A 123 -27.91 10.80 -4.56
N LEU A 124 -27.19 10.91 -3.43
CA LEU A 124 -27.21 9.89 -2.39
C LEU A 124 -28.56 9.83 -1.65
N LEU A 125 -29.19 10.98 -1.40
CA LEU A 125 -30.53 11.03 -0.82
C LEU A 125 -31.57 10.40 -1.78
N ALA A 126 -31.49 10.69 -3.07
CA ALA A 126 -32.33 10.06 -4.08
C ALA A 126 -32.07 8.55 -4.19
N TYR A 127 -30.82 8.12 -4.06
CA TYR A 127 -30.45 6.72 -4.02
C TYR A 127 -31.08 5.98 -2.84
N HIS A 128 -31.07 6.57 -1.64
CA HIS A 128 -31.74 6.02 -0.45
C HIS A 128 -33.27 5.95 -0.60
N GLY A 129 -33.91 6.95 -1.20
CA GLY A 129 -35.33 6.94 -1.50
C GLY A 129 -35.74 5.82 -2.47
N ARG A 130 -34.91 5.52 -3.45
CA ARG A 130 -35.14 4.44 -4.41
C ARG A 130 -34.95 3.04 -3.82
N THR A 131 -34.07 2.86 -2.83
CA THR A 131 -33.86 1.57 -2.17
C THR A 131 -35.01 1.21 -1.23
N ARG A 132 -35.83 2.19 -0.77
CA ARG A 132 -37.01 1.94 0.08
C ARG A 132 -38.21 1.39 -0.66
N ASP A 133 -38.38 1.74 -1.95
CA ASP A 133 -39.57 1.42 -2.75
C ASP A 133 -39.32 0.41 -3.89
N SER A 134 -38.11 0.00 -4.13
CA SER A 134 -37.84 -1.04 -5.11
C SER A 134 -37.99 -2.41 -4.48
N PRO A 135 -38.83 -3.32 -5.06
CA PRO A 135 -38.83 -4.72 -4.65
C PRO A 135 -37.39 -5.23 -4.80
N ALA A 136 -36.93 -5.91 -3.77
CA ALA A 136 -35.59 -6.49 -3.71
C ALA A 136 -35.30 -7.15 -5.07
N ARG A 137 -34.44 -6.55 -5.88
CA ARG A 137 -33.89 -7.20 -7.05
C ARG A 137 -33.25 -8.45 -6.51
N GLN A 138 -33.81 -9.61 -6.86
CA GLN A 138 -33.15 -10.88 -6.60
C GLN A 138 -31.72 -10.71 -7.09
N ARG A 139 -30.81 -10.74 -6.13
CA ARG A 139 -29.37 -10.73 -6.42
C ARG A 139 -29.15 -11.85 -7.44
N PRO A 140 -28.64 -11.58 -8.64
CA PRO A 140 -28.12 -12.69 -9.43
C PRO A 140 -27.11 -13.37 -8.49
N GLU A 141 -27.28 -14.69 -8.27
CA GLU A 141 -26.24 -15.44 -7.60
C GLU A 141 -24.92 -15.10 -8.29
N PRO A 142 -23.86 -14.73 -7.53
CA PRO A 142 -22.59 -14.42 -8.14
C PRO A 142 -22.21 -15.66 -8.94
N VAL A 143 -22.28 -15.53 -10.26
CA VAL A 143 -21.68 -16.52 -11.17
C VAL A 143 -20.24 -16.62 -10.67
N PRO A 144 -19.75 -17.78 -10.25
CA PRO A 144 -18.37 -17.92 -9.82
C PRO A 144 -17.51 -17.43 -10.99
N GLU A 145 -16.94 -16.22 -10.88
CA GLU A 145 -15.95 -15.78 -11.86
C GLU A 145 -14.85 -16.83 -11.84
N GLU A 146 -14.74 -17.60 -12.90
CA GLU A 146 -13.59 -18.48 -13.11
C GLU A 146 -12.36 -17.61 -13.00
N ARG A 147 -11.64 -17.76 -11.88
CA ARG A 147 -10.36 -17.08 -11.73
C ARG A 147 -9.48 -17.56 -12.86
N PRO A 148 -8.85 -16.66 -13.63
CA PRO A 148 -7.95 -17.13 -14.67
C PRO A 148 -6.95 -18.10 -14.04
N PRO A 149 -6.65 -19.23 -14.68
CA PRO A 149 -5.73 -20.19 -14.13
C PRO A 149 -4.39 -19.49 -13.85
N PHE A 150 -3.79 -19.81 -12.70
CA PHE A 150 -2.50 -19.25 -12.35
C PHE A 150 -1.45 -19.66 -13.38
N ALA A 151 -0.72 -18.69 -13.88
CA ALA A 151 0.46 -18.90 -14.71
C ALA A 151 1.60 -18.01 -14.22
N LEU A 152 2.79 -18.58 -14.11
CA LEU A 152 3.97 -17.77 -13.82
C LEU A 152 4.22 -16.79 -14.97
N PRO A 153 4.56 -15.52 -14.66
CA PRO A 153 5.07 -14.60 -15.67
C PRO A 153 6.25 -15.22 -16.42
N PRO A 154 6.35 -15.10 -17.76
CA PRO A 154 7.48 -15.62 -18.52
C PRO A 154 8.82 -15.08 -17.98
N ALA A 155 9.78 -15.96 -17.79
CA ALA A 155 11.10 -15.59 -17.29
C ALA A 155 11.97 -14.97 -18.39
N TRP A 156 12.73 -13.93 -18.03
CA TRP A 156 13.80 -13.42 -18.89
C TRP A 156 15.00 -14.38 -18.89
N HIS A 157 15.80 -14.33 -19.92
CA HIS A 157 16.94 -15.26 -20.09
C HIS A 157 18.08 -15.02 -19.10
N ASP A 158 18.18 -13.85 -18.50
CA ASP A 158 19.14 -13.53 -17.43
C ASP A 158 18.46 -12.81 -16.25
N GLN A 159 19.22 -12.55 -15.18
CA GLN A 159 18.68 -11.98 -13.94
C GLN A 159 19.39 -10.66 -13.57
N ARG A 160 20.04 -10.00 -14.52
CA ARG A 160 20.96 -8.89 -14.25
C ARG A 160 20.27 -7.69 -13.62
N ARG A 161 19.07 -7.32 -14.08
CA ARG A 161 18.34 -6.16 -13.53
C ARG A 161 17.83 -6.45 -12.12
N VAL A 162 17.27 -7.63 -11.91
CA VAL A 162 16.83 -8.10 -10.59
C VAL A 162 18.01 -8.13 -9.63
N PHE A 163 19.14 -8.68 -10.06
CA PHE A 163 20.37 -8.72 -9.27
C PHE A 163 20.87 -7.32 -8.91
N ALA A 164 20.98 -6.42 -9.89
CA ALA A 164 21.41 -5.04 -9.66
C ALA A 164 20.46 -4.28 -8.74
N TYR A 165 19.13 -4.43 -8.94
CA TYR A 165 18.13 -3.80 -8.12
C TYR A 165 18.20 -4.24 -6.65
N LEU A 166 18.28 -5.54 -6.39
CA LEU A 166 18.36 -6.08 -5.03
C LEU A 166 19.69 -5.76 -4.35
N ARG A 167 20.79 -5.75 -5.10
CA ARG A 167 22.10 -5.25 -4.64
C ARG A 167 22.02 -3.79 -4.23
N GLY A 168 21.37 -2.94 -5.03
CA GLY A 168 21.14 -1.53 -4.71
C GLY A 168 20.26 -1.33 -3.45
N ARG A 169 19.51 -2.36 -3.07
CA ARG A 169 18.77 -2.42 -1.80
C ARG A 169 19.58 -3.01 -0.63
N GLY A 170 20.85 -3.32 -0.84
CA GLY A 170 21.74 -3.84 0.19
C GLY A 170 21.66 -5.36 0.41
N ILE A 171 20.87 -6.08 -0.38
CA ILE A 171 20.75 -7.54 -0.27
C ILE A 171 22.09 -8.18 -0.68
N ALA A 172 22.59 -9.10 0.14
CA ALA A 172 23.86 -9.78 -0.13
C ALA A 172 23.79 -10.65 -1.39
N PRO A 173 24.86 -10.68 -2.23
CA PRO A 173 24.88 -11.50 -3.46
C PRO A 173 24.49 -12.95 -3.23
N GLN A 174 25.04 -13.56 -2.19
CA GLN A 174 24.81 -14.97 -1.86
C GLN A 174 23.33 -15.26 -1.51
N VAL A 175 22.62 -14.27 -0.94
CA VAL A 175 21.17 -14.37 -0.69
C VAL A 175 20.43 -14.33 -2.01
N ILE A 176 20.74 -13.36 -2.89
CA ILE A 176 20.08 -13.22 -4.20
C ILE A 176 20.30 -14.51 -5.03
N GLU A 177 21.55 -14.98 -5.13
CA GLU A 177 21.91 -16.20 -5.85
C GLU A 177 21.20 -17.44 -5.30
N GLY A 178 21.10 -17.54 -3.95
CA GLY A 178 20.40 -18.63 -3.30
C GLY A 178 18.90 -18.66 -3.63
N PHE A 179 18.23 -17.49 -3.65
CA PHE A 179 16.81 -17.40 -4.01
C PHE A 179 16.59 -17.68 -5.52
N ILE A 180 17.48 -17.21 -6.39
CA ILE A 180 17.43 -17.51 -7.83
C ILE A 180 17.66 -19.01 -8.06
N GLY A 181 18.71 -19.58 -7.45
CA GLY A 181 19.03 -21.01 -7.59
C GLY A 181 17.94 -21.93 -7.05
N ALA A 182 17.21 -21.51 -6.03
CA ALA A 182 16.04 -22.22 -5.50
C ALA A 182 14.76 -22.04 -6.36
N GLY A 183 14.79 -21.23 -7.42
CA GLY A 183 13.64 -20.92 -8.25
C GLY A 183 12.54 -20.14 -7.50
N LEU A 184 12.92 -19.40 -6.46
CA LEU A 184 12.05 -18.54 -5.67
C LEU A 184 12.05 -17.07 -6.15
N LEU A 185 13.01 -16.72 -6.99
CA LEU A 185 13.20 -15.38 -7.52
C LEU A 185 13.66 -15.44 -8.97
N TYR A 186 13.08 -14.63 -9.85
CA TYR A 186 13.57 -14.44 -11.21
C TYR A 186 13.12 -13.07 -11.78
N GLU A 187 13.65 -12.74 -12.98
CA GLU A 187 13.32 -11.55 -13.76
C GLU A 187 12.21 -11.86 -14.77
N ASP A 188 11.11 -11.11 -14.81
CA ASP A 188 10.07 -11.32 -15.82
C ASP A 188 10.50 -10.74 -17.19
N ALA A 189 10.07 -11.41 -18.28
CA ALA A 189 10.43 -11.05 -19.64
C ALA A 189 9.76 -9.77 -20.14
N LEU A 190 8.61 -9.39 -19.56
CA LEU A 190 7.78 -8.29 -20.09
C LEU A 190 8.21 -6.93 -19.55
N HIS A 191 8.48 -6.85 -18.26
CA HIS A 191 8.75 -5.58 -17.56
C HIS A 191 10.05 -5.60 -16.76
N HIS A 192 10.78 -6.70 -16.76
CA HIS A 192 11.99 -6.92 -15.97
C HIS A 192 11.79 -6.71 -14.46
N ASN A 193 10.59 -7.06 -13.96
CA ASN A 193 10.30 -7.02 -12.54
C ASN A 193 10.97 -8.17 -11.80
N CYS A 194 11.23 -8.00 -10.49
CA CYS A 194 11.41 -9.12 -9.59
C CYS A 194 10.12 -9.91 -9.50
N VAL A 195 10.18 -11.22 -9.72
CA VAL A 195 9.08 -12.16 -9.49
C VAL A 195 9.46 -13.08 -8.35
N PHE A 196 8.75 -12.95 -7.23
CA PHE A 196 8.89 -13.79 -6.04
C PHE A 196 7.85 -14.89 -6.09
N VAL A 197 8.33 -16.16 -6.15
CA VAL A 197 7.49 -17.33 -6.39
C VAL A 197 7.12 -18.01 -5.09
N GLY A 198 5.82 -18.19 -4.86
CA GLY A 198 5.28 -19.04 -3.80
C GLY A 198 4.96 -20.42 -4.34
N ARG A 199 5.46 -21.46 -3.64
CA ARG A 199 5.23 -22.85 -3.97
C ARG A 199 4.39 -23.54 -2.92
N ASN A 200 3.44 -24.38 -3.35
CA ASN A 200 2.67 -25.21 -2.45
C ASN A 200 3.53 -26.35 -1.85
N ARG A 201 2.92 -27.21 -1.03
CA ARG A 201 3.59 -28.34 -0.38
C ARG A 201 4.24 -29.30 -1.38
N ASP A 202 3.65 -29.45 -2.57
CA ASP A 202 4.16 -30.34 -3.62
C ASP A 202 5.27 -29.69 -4.45
N GLY A 203 5.71 -28.49 -4.09
CA GLY A 203 6.71 -27.72 -4.82
C GLY A 203 6.20 -27.04 -6.08
N LYS A 204 4.91 -27.14 -6.39
CA LYS A 204 4.29 -26.51 -7.55
C LYS A 204 4.14 -25.00 -7.32
N PRO A 205 4.57 -24.14 -8.27
CA PRO A 205 4.31 -22.70 -8.17
C PRO A 205 2.80 -22.43 -8.28
N VAL A 206 2.27 -21.69 -7.31
CA VAL A 206 0.84 -21.32 -7.23
C VAL A 206 0.63 -19.84 -6.91
N PHE A 207 1.71 -19.15 -6.62
CA PHE A 207 1.69 -17.73 -6.27
C PHE A 207 2.91 -17.03 -6.87
N ALA A 208 2.74 -15.78 -7.29
CA ALA A 208 3.84 -14.91 -7.69
C ALA A 208 3.55 -13.46 -7.32
N ASN A 209 4.45 -12.85 -6.55
CA ASN A 209 4.44 -11.42 -6.25
C ASN A 209 5.46 -10.71 -7.14
N LYS A 210 5.06 -9.61 -7.78
CA LYS A 210 5.90 -8.82 -8.69
C LYS A 210 6.29 -7.49 -8.07
N ARG A 211 7.54 -7.10 -8.23
CA ARG A 211 8.07 -5.81 -7.80
C ARG A 211 8.88 -5.18 -8.92
N SER A 212 8.53 -3.95 -9.29
CA SER A 212 9.28 -3.19 -10.31
C SER A 212 10.75 -3.00 -9.88
N THR A 213 11.66 -3.26 -10.81
CA THR A 213 13.09 -2.93 -10.69
C THR A 213 13.37 -1.48 -11.08
N ASN A 214 12.40 -0.78 -11.69
CA ASN A 214 12.55 0.62 -12.06
C ASN A 214 12.45 1.50 -10.80
N SER A 215 13.51 2.25 -10.51
CA SER A 215 13.58 3.21 -9.40
C SER A 215 13.20 4.64 -9.81
N ALA A 216 13.09 4.92 -11.13
CA ALA A 216 12.71 6.21 -11.67
C ALA A 216 11.23 6.17 -12.10
N GLY A 217 10.31 6.58 -11.24
CA GLY A 217 8.88 6.63 -11.53
C GLY A 217 8.01 5.85 -10.54
N ALA A 218 6.75 5.61 -10.91
CA ALA A 218 5.80 4.86 -10.07
C ALA A 218 6.25 3.41 -9.89
N SER A 219 6.56 3.01 -8.65
CA SER A 219 6.98 1.66 -8.32
C SER A 219 5.77 0.72 -8.35
N PHE A 220 5.76 -0.24 -9.27
CA PHE A 220 4.74 -1.29 -9.31
C PHE A 220 5.01 -2.36 -8.25
N LYS A 221 3.93 -2.76 -7.56
CA LYS A 221 3.89 -3.89 -6.61
C LYS A 221 2.54 -4.58 -6.78
N GLY A 222 2.52 -5.89 -6.98
CA GLY A 222 1.26 -6.63 -7.11
C GLY A 222 1.46 -8.11 -7.37
N ASP A 223 0.41 -8.89 -7.23
CA ASP A 223 0.45 -10.33 -7.48
C ASP A 223 0.12 -10.64 -8.95
N ALA A 224 0.61 -11.76 -9.46
CA ALA A 224 0.21 -12.28 -10.75
C ALA A 224 -1.26 -12.75 -10.71
N ALA A 225 -1.96 -12.66 -11.83
CA ALA A 225 -3.35 -13.11 -11.93
C ALA A 225 -3.48 -14.59 -11.56
N GLY A 226 -4.56 -14.95 -10.87
CA GLY A 226 -4.79 -16.33 -10.42
C GLY A 226 -3.92 -16.82 -9.27
N SER A 227 -3.04 -15.97 -8.70
CA SER A 227 -2.18 -16.31 -7.56
C SER A 227 -2.99 -16.78 -6.35
N ASP A 228 -2.57 -17.88 -5.75
CA ASP A 228 -3.11 -18.40 -4.50
C ASP A 228 -2.46 -17.66 -3.30
N LYS A 229 -3.20 -16.70 -2.76
CA LYS A 229 -2.74 -15.89 -1.62
C LYS A 229 -2.65 -16.67 -0.31
N SER A 230 -3.23 -17.85 -0.24
CA SER A 230 -3.09 -18.72 0.94
C SER A 230 -1.70 -19.37 1.03
N VAL A 231 -0.92 -19.29 -0.04
CA VAL A 231 0.46 -19.81 -0.06
C VAL A 231 1.49 -18.67 0.10
N ALA A 232 1.29 -17.55 -0.59
CA ALA A 232 2.18 -16.39 -0.65
C ALA A 232 3.66 -16.77 -0.91
N PHE A 233 4.62 -15.92 -0.51
CA PHE A 233 6.05 -16.18 -0.67
C PHE A 233 6.63 -16.82 0.58
N ARG A 234 7.29 -17.97 0.45
CA ARG A 234 7.79 -18.72 1.60
C ARG A 234 9.07 -19.49 1.32
N LEU A 235 9.87 -19.68 2.34
CA LEU A 235 10.99 -20.61 2.34
C LEU A 235 10.54 -22.01 2.73
N PRO A 236 11.27 -23.07 2.31
CA PRO A 236 11.00 -24.45 2.76
C PRO A 236 11.05 -24.54 4.29
N CYS A 237 10.24 -25.43 4.86
CA CYS A 237 10.30 -25.75 6.28
C CYS A 237 11.47 -26.72 6.56
N ASP A 238 12.26 -26.40 7.58
CA ASP A 238 13.20 -27.30 8.21
C ASP A 238 12.52 -27.90 9.44
N PRO A 239 12.15 -29.19 9.43
CA PRO A 239 11.39 -29.80 10.52
C PRO A 239 12.18 -29.91 11.84
N ALA A 240 13.49 -29.69 11.80
CA ALA A 240 14.33 -29.66 13.01
C ALA A 240 14.17 -28.35 13.80
N LYS A 241 13.46 -27.36 13.24
CA LYS A 241 13.22 -26.06 13.87
C LYS A 241 11.74 -25.93 14.20
N GLU A 242 11.43 -25.48 15.39
CA GLU A 242 10.05 -25.29 15.87
C GLU A 242 9.52 -23.87 15.68
N TRP A 243 10.25 -23.00 15.00
CA TRP A 243 9.88 -21.60 14.79
C TRP A 243 9.71 -21.22 13.33
N VAL A 244 8.90 -20.19 13.07
CA VAL A 244 8.75 -19.55 11.77
C VAL A 244 8.84 -18.03 11.90
N ALA A 245 9.59 -17.38 11.01
CA ALA A 245 9.65 -15.93 10.91
C ALA A 245 8.66 -15.42 9.86
N VAL A 246 7.92 -14.35 10.19
CA VAL A 246 6.84 -13.81 9.36
C VAL A 246 7.13 -12.36 8.99
N PHE A 247 7.11 -12.05 7.71
CA PHE A 247 7.43 -10.74 7.13
C PHE A 247 6.24 -10.18 6.34
N GLU A 248 6.17 -8.86 6.16
CA GLU A 248 5.17 -8.26 5.29
C GLU A 248 5.49 -8.48 3.81
N ALA A 249 6.75 -8.30 3.38
CA ALA A 249 7.16 -8.41 1.99
C ALA A 249 8.39 -9.30 1.76
N PRO A 250 8.55 -9.89 0.54
CA PRO A 250 9.70 -10.73 0.20
C PRO A 250 11.05 -10.03 0.36
N ILE A 251 11.11 -8.72 0.08
CA ILE A 251 12.36 -7.94 0.21
C ILE A 251 12.79 -7.82 1.67
N ASP A 252 11.84 -7.72 2.61
CA ASP A 252 12.14 -7.68 4.04
C ASP A 252 12.65 -9.03 4.54
N LEU A 253 12.05 -10.13 4.08
CA LEU A 253 12.55 -11.48 4.32
C LEU A 253 13.99 -11.63 3.79
N MET A 254 14.28 -11.22 2.56
CA MET A 254 15.65 -11.29 1.99
C MET A 254 16.63 -10.38 2.73
N SER A 255 16.18 -9.23 3.20
CA SER A 255 16.98 -8.31 4.03
C SER A 255 17.32 -8.93 5.36
N PHE A 256 16.35 -9.59 5.99
CA PHE A 256 16.58 -10.36 7.21
C PHE A 256 17.55 -11.51 7.02
N CYS A 257 17.43 -12.29 5.93
CA CYS A 257 18.40 -13.32 5.57
C CYS A 257 19.81 -12.76 5.32
N THR A 258 19.94 -11.51 4.86
CA THR A 258 21.24 -10.84 4.68
C THR A 258 21.87 -10.45 6.02
N LEU A 259 21.03 -10.00 6.99
CA LEU A 259 21.45 -9.65 8.35
C LEU A 259 21.76 -10.90 9.20
N HIS A 260 20.96 -11.95 9.00
CA HIS A 260 20.95 -13.21 9.75
C HIS A 260 21.20 -14.38 8.79
N ARG A 261 22.47 -14.62 8.48
CA ARG A 261 22.90 -15.57 7.45
C ARG A 261 22.49 -17.03 7.72
N GLU A 262 22.17 -17.34 8.98
CA GLU A 262 21.67 -18.63 9.45
C GLU A 262 20.22 -18.91 9.04
N VAL A 263 19.45 -17.88 8.70
CA VAL A 263 18.02 -18.01 8.33
C VAL A 263 17.92 -18.36 6.84
N ARG A 264 17.69 -19.65 6.55
CA ARG A 264 17.55 -20.20 5.20
C ARG A 264 16.29 -21.06 5.04
N SER A 265 15.45 -21.13 6.07
CA SER A 265 14.25 -21.96 6.15
C SER A 265 13.25 -21.30 7.08
N ASN A 266 12.06 -21.82 7.17
CA ASN A 266 11.03 -21.44 8.16
C ASN A 266 10.73 -19.93 8.15
N ALA A 267 10.46 -19.38 6.97
CA ALA A 267 10.10 -17.99 6.82
C ALA A 267 8.99 -17.80 5.78
N VAL A 268 8.07 -16.91 6.07
CA VAL A 268 6.91 -16.56 5.22
C VAL A 268 6.83 -15.05 5.06
N ALA A 269 6.69 -14.56 3.83
CA ALA A 269 6.30 -13.19 3.57
C ALA A 269 4.84 -13.17 3.10
N LEU A 270 3.99 -12.47 3.84
CA LEU A 270 2.54 -12.45 3.64
C LEU A 270 2.12 -11.77 2.32
N CYS A 271 3.01 -10.96 1.73
CA CYS A 271 2.74 -10.11 0.56
C CYS A 271 1.52 -9.18 0.78
N GLY A 272 1.39 -8.69 2.00
CA GLY A 272 0.31 -7.90 2.57
C GLY A 272 0.14 -8.28 4.05
N LEU A 273 -1.02 -7.97 4.62
CA LEU A 273 -1.28 -8.26 6.05
C LEU A 273 -2.29 -9.41 6.26
N SER A 274 -2.57 -10.21 5.21
CA SER A 274 -3.49 -11.36 5.33
C SER A 274 -2.77 -12.56 5.94
N LYS A 275 -3.34 -13.13 7.00
CA LYS A 275 -2.81 -14.29 7.71
C LYS A 275 -2.91 -15.63 6.95
N GLY A 276 -3.66 -15.69 5.85
CA GLY A 276 -3.95 -16.95 5.14
C GLY A 276 -2.70 -17.75 4.78
N ALA A 277 -1.61 -17.08 4.39
CA ALA A 277 -0.36 -17.73 4.06
C ALA A 277 0.34 -18.35 5.28
N LEU A 278 0.28 -17.69 6.43
CA LEU A 278 0.81 -18.22 7.69
C LEU A 278 -0.04 -19.40 8.17
N ASP A 279 -1.37 -19.29 8.12
CA ASP A 279 -2.26 -20.39 8.49
C ASP A 279 -1.99 -21.65 7.66
N THR A 280 -1.84 -21.50 6.35
CA THR A 280 -1.49 -22.63 5.46
C THR A 280 -0.11 -23.20 5.82
N TYR A 281 0.89 -22.36 6.01
CA TYR A 281 2.24 -22.80 6.34
C TYR A 281 2.30 -23.56 7.67
N LEU A 282 1.57 -23.10 8.70
CA LEU A 282 1.47 -23.77 9.99
C LEU A 282 0.72 -25.10 9.89
N SER A 283 -0.37 -25.16 9.12
CA SER A 283 -1.14 -26.40 8.92
C SER A 283 -0.35 -27.48 8.18
N GLU A 284 0.51 -27.08 7.25
CA GLU A 284 1.41 -27.99 6.53
C GLU A 284 2.59 -28.46 7.40
N ASN A 285 2.95 -27.71 8.45
CA ASN A 285 4.14 -27.94 9.27
C ASN A 285 3.78 -27.93 10.78
N PRO A 286 3.12 -28.97 11.30
CA PRO A 286 2.61 -29.01 12.67
C PRO A 286 3.69 -29.06 13.78
N SER A 287 4.96 -29.25 13.39
CA SER A 287 6.10 -29.14 14.31
C SER A 287 6.38 -27.72 14.75
N LEU A 288 5.93 -26.72 13.99
CA LEU A 288 6.11 -25.32 14.32
C LEU A 288 5.25 -24.93 15.53
N LYS A 289 5.88 -24.41 16.56
CA LYS A 289 5.24 -24.01 17.84
C LYS A 289 5.45 -22.55 18.18
N HIS A 290 6.45 -21.92 17.55
CA HIS A 290 6.84 -20.55 17.83
C HIS A 290 6.78 -19.68 16.57
N ILE A 291 6.04 -18.60 16.64
CA ILE A 291 5.90 -17.60 15.55
C ILE A 291 6.69 -16.35 15.93
N VAL A 292 7.56 -15.91 15.05
CA VAL A 292 8.34 -14.68 15.20
C VAL A 292 7.82 -13.66 14.19
N PHE A 293 7.00 -12.71 14.63
CA PHE A 293 6.55 -11.63 13.76
C PHE A 293 7.67 -10.61 13.55
N CYS A 294 8.04 -10.43 12.27
CA CYS A 294 9.04 -9.49 11.79
C CYS A 294 8.38 -8.51 10.78
N LEU A 295 7.15 -8.06 11.07
CA LEU A 295 6.39 -7.14 10.23
C LEU A 295 6.96 -5.73 10.27
N ASP A 296 6.43 -4.83 9.43
CA ASP A 296 6.87 -3.44 9.38
C ASP A 296 6.62 -2.74 10.74
N ALA A 297 7.55 -1.88 11.14
CA ALA A 297 7.49 -1.13 12.40
C ALA A 297 6.74 0.21 12.25
N ASP A 298 5.86 0.35 11.25
CA ASP A 298 4.93 1.45 11.12
C ASP A 298 3.60 1.16 11.85
N GLU A 299 2.72 2.15 11.94
CA GLU A 299 1.45 2.01 12.68
C GLU A 299 0.58 0.84 12.16
N PRO A 300 0.36 0.67 10.82
CA PRO A 300 -0.38 -0.48 10.29
C PRO A 300 0.27 -1.83 10.62
N GLY A 301 1.60 -1.93 10.50
CA GLY A 301 2.35 -3.16 10.78
C GLY A 301 2.28 -3.53 12.26
N ARG A 302 2.41 -2.56 13.18
CA ARG A 302 2.28 -2.78 14.63
C ARG A 302 0.87 -3.18 15.03
N SER A 303 -0.17 -2.53 14.45
CA SER A 303 -1.57 -2.92 14.70
C SER A 303 -1.84 -4.35 14.25
N ALA A 304 -1.39 -4.71 13.03
CA ALA A 304 -1.52 -6.07 12.53
C ALA A 304 -0.74 -7.07 13.39
N THR A 305 0.46 -6.71 13.84
CA THR A 305 1.28 -7.56 14.74
C THR A 305 0.56 -7.82 16.07
N ALA A 306 -0.06 -6.80 16.66
CA ALA A 306 -0.79 -6.95 17.92
C ALA A 306 -2.02 -7.87 17.76
N GLU A 307 -2.81 -7.67 16.70
CA GLU A 307 -3.99 -8.49 16.39
C GLU A 307 -3.60 -9.95 16.13
N LEU A 308 -2.58 -10.18 15.29
CA LEU A 308 -2.10 -11.52 14.96
C LEU A 308 -1.48 -12.22 16.18
N ARG A 309 -0.71 -11.51 16.99
CA ARG A 309 -0.14 -12.04 18.24
C ARG A 309 -1.24 -12.57 19.14
N GLU A 310 -2.24 -11.76 19.46
CA GLU A 310 -3.37 -12.16 20.32
C GLU A 310 -4.09 -13.40 19.77
N GLU A 311 -4.30 -13.45 18.45
CA GLU A 311 -4.96 -14.57 17.81
C GLU A 311 -4.15 -15.86 17.91
N TYR A 312 -2.83 -15.84 17.60
CA TYR A 312 -2.02 -17.05 17.60
C TYR A 312 -1.66 -17.52 19.01
N GLU A 313 -1.51 -16.61 19.98
CA GLU A 313 -1.38 -16.96 21.40
C GLU A 313 -2.64 -17.72 21.91
N LYS A 314 -3.85 -17.26 21.55
CA LYS A 314 -5.11 -17.98 21.85
C LYS A 314 -5.19 -19.37 21.19
N ARG A 315 -4.52 -19.57 20.08
CA ARG A 315 -4.42 -20.86 19.37
C ARG A 315 -3.32 -21.77 19.96
N GLY A 316 -2.59 -21.32 20.97
CA GLY A 316 -1.57 -22.11 21.69
C GLY A 316 -0.17 -22.00 21.11
N TYR A 317 0.10 -21.07 20.19
CA TYR A 317 1.45 -20.80 19.72
C TYR A 317 2.22 -19.89 20.67
N GLN A 318 3.51 -20.14 20.83
CA GLN A 318 4.41 -19.12 21.37
C GLN A 318 4.58 -18.02 20.35
N VAL A 319 4.46 -16.76 20.74
CA VAL A 319 4.61 -15.62 19.83
C VAL A 319 5.66 -14.66 20.36
N SER A 320 6.59 -14.27 19.49
CA SER A 320 7.52 -13.18 19.76
C SER A 320 7.48 -12.18 18.60
N VAL A 321 7.88 -10.94 18.90
CA VAL A 321 7.95 -9.86 17.93
C VAL A 321 9.39 -9.41 17.80
N ARG A 322 9.85 -9.23 16.59
CA ARG A 322 11.18 -8.73 16.28
C ARG A 322 11.07 -7.57 15.30
N GLU A 323 11.31 -6.38 15.78
CA GLU A 323 11.34 -5.16 14.95
C GLU A 323 12.76 -4.82 14.51
N PRO A 324 12.96 -4.12 13.38
CA PRO A 324 14.24 -3.55 13.03
C PRO A 324 14.64 -2.49 14.07
N GLU A 325 15.91 -2.43 14.44
CA GLU A 325 16.42 -1.45 15.44
C GLU A 325 16.23 0.01 14.98
N ARG A 326 16.16 0.24 13.66
CA ARG A 326 15.97 1.56 13.03
C ARG A 326 15.23 1.39 11.71
N GLY A 327 14.52 2.45 11.31
CA GLY A 327 13.72 2.44 10.11
C GLY A 327 12.36 1.77 10.32
N LYS A 328 11.55 1.74 9.27
CA LYS A 328 10.18 1.22 9.32
C LYS A 328 10.10 -0.26 8.91
N ASP A 329 11.08 -0.76 8.15
CA ASP A 329 11.11 -2.12 7.61
C ASP A 329 12.55 -2.68 7.63
N TRP A 330 12.70 -4.00 7.42
CA TRP A 330 13.99 -4.68 7.45
C TRP A 330 14.91 -4.26 6.32
N ASN A 331 14.37 -3.83 5.18
CA ASN A 331 15.19 -3.34 4.08
C ASN A 331 15.74 -1.95 4.35
N GLU A 332 14.96 -1.08 4.95
CA GLU A 332 15.46 0.24 5.37
C GLU A 332 16.55 0.10 6.42
N TYR A 333 16.36 -0.75 7.43
CA TYR A 333 17.37 -1.05 8.45
C TYR A 333 18.67 -1.58 7.84
N LEU A 334 18.57 -2.54 6.90
CA LEU A 334 19.75 -3.09 6.21
C LEU A 334 20.53 -1.99 5.48
N ARG A 335 19.84 -1.12 4.74
CA ARG A 335 20.45 -0.01 4.00
C ARG A 335 21.13 1.02 4.92
N GLN A 336 20.48 1.38 6.02
CA GLN A 336 21.05 2.30 7.02
C GLN A 336 22.31 1.72 7.66
N ARG A 337 22.32 0.41 7.96
CA ARG A 337 23.47 -0.29 8.52
C ARG A 337 24.65 -0.36 7.53
N ALA A 338 24.39 -0.57 6.25
CA ALA A 338 25.41 -0.55 5.20
C ALA A 338 26.05 0.83 5.04
N GLY A 339 25.24 1.91 4.94
CA GLY A 339 25.73 3.28 4.83
C GLY A 339 26.45 3.80 6.08
N ALA A 340 26.19 3.24 7.25
CA ALA A 340 26.96 3.55 8.46
C ALA A 340 28.36 2.92 8.43
N ARG A 341 28.50 1.73 7.85
CA ARG A 341 29.80 1.05 7.69
C ARG A 341 30.72 1.71 6.67
N GLU A 342 30.14 2.31 5.61
CA GLU A 342 30.90 3.07 4.60
C GLU A 342 31.45 4.39 5.13
N ARG A 343 30.72 5.05 6.04
CA ARG A 343 31.11 6.31 6.67
C ARG A 343 32.10 6.15 7.83
N GLY A 344 32.27 4.95 8.33
CA GLY A 344 33.22 4.64 9.43
C GLY A 344 34.55 4.01 8.96
N ARG A 345 34.77 3.96 7.64
CA ARG A 345 36.04 3.61 7.00
C ARG A 345 36.69 4.81 6.37
#